data_6dead6c038a122f8d703ba0e13aaade8
#
_entry.id   6dead6c038a122f8d703ba0e13aaade8
#
_cell.length_a   1.000
_cell.length_b   1.000
_cell.length_c   1.000
_cell.angle_alpha   90.00
_cell.angle_beta   90.00
_cell.angle_gamma   90.00
#
_symmetry.space_group_name_H-M   'P 1'
#
loop_
_entity.id
_entity.type
_entity.pdbx_description
1 polymer ?
#
loop_
_entity_poly.entity_id
_entity_poly.type
_entity_poly.pdbx_seq_one_letter_code
_entity_poly.pdbx_strand_id
1 'polypeptide(L)'
;MATVIQEKQRSNEDRHPRWDRPQRAALFDQYCELQAQGLSLRQAAKVLAVPRSTLQAWRAYQDSLDAHPAVVAFFHSAPGLAFLHRLVLGIHLVCTEVGTCGIRLVCLLVKLTGLDRFVAASYGAQHQVNRQVEAAIVAYRQEESARLAKAMPAKAITLAKDETFTGGLCLVAIEPKSNYIVLEQEAHARDQDTWQALMEKALADLNCQVIQSTSDEAPGLLAYVEHALGAHHSPDLFHVQDELVKAVCSPIATKQRAAAKAATAAQKRVEHRQGQLRGVGDTPQKRGPGRPPHAAASLEQLTQEAYVARQEFERISAQREQVAGSLRRIGQAYHFVDVERGVRRNGQLIAADIQAQMDTIRTVAQHEGLSQACLDRIDKAKRVVPKMKATIEFVSGYVRQQVRQLELPPPVSYALHAHLIPACYLERVAQIRTVSGGETLRALAERLRTPLFEPGGALAELSEGQQDQLNQQAKELAEVFQRSSSNVEGRNGYLSLRNHQLRGLDRPRKRACLTAIHNFFLTYMDPPKIARTMSCDSSQAFRLHAYIRPVKWRTR
;
A
#
# COMPACT_ATOMS: atom_id res chain seq x y z
N MET A 1 34.32 32.52 34.88
CA MET A 1 33.31 33.62 34.79
C MET A 1 32.16 33.07 33.96
N ALA A 2 31.12 32.63 34.64
CA ALA A 2 29.92 32.09 33.99
C ALA A 2 28.87 33.21 34.00
N THR A 3 28.52 33.70 32.82
CA THR A 3 27.48 34.73 32.65
C THR A 3 26.12 34.00 32.65
N VAL A 4 25.41 34.16 33.74
CA VAL A 4 24.01 33.70 33.89
C VAL A 4 23.13 34.61 33.04
N ILE A 5 22.58 34.05 31.95
CA ILE A 5 21.49 34.69 31.19
C ILE A 5 20.20 34.46 31.98
N GLN A 6 19.75 35.49 32.71
CA GLN A 6 18.41 35.53 33.28
C GLN A 6 17.37 35.66 32.14
N GLU A 7 16.71 34.54 31.78
CA GLU A 7 15.46 34.61 31.04
C GLU A 7 14.39 35.31 31.89
N LYS A 8 14.03 36.52 31.48
CA LYS A 8 12.82 37.18 32.00
C LYS A 8 11.59 36.35 31.63
N GLN A 9 11.13 35.52 32.55
CA GLN A 9 9.76 35.00 32.51
C GLN A 9 8.79 36.18 32.59
N ARG A 10 8.29 36.63 31.43
CA ARG A 10 7.13 37.54 31.40
C ARG A 10 5.92 36.76 31.88
N SER A 11 5.32 37.19 32.97
CA SER A 11 4.10 36.65 33.53
C SER A 11 2.98 36.61 32.47
N ASN A 12 2.14 35.56 32.51
CA ASN A 12 1.06 35.35 31.53
C ASN A 12 -0.05 36.43 31.63
N GLU A 13 -0.01 37.28 32.65
CA GLU A 13 -1.00 38.33 32.96
C GLU A 13 -0.89 39.56 32.07
N ASP A 14 0.25 39.81 31.45
CA ASP A 14 0.48 40.99 30.56
C ASP A 14 0.11 40.72 29.08
N ARG A 15 -0.50 39.59 28.75
CA ARG A 15 -0.93 39.32 27.38
C ARG A 15 -2.31 39.94 27.14
N HIS A 16 -2.38 40.98 26.31
CA HIS A 16 -3.66 41.48 25.80
C HIS A 16 -4.57 40.34 25.33
N PRO A 17 -5.89 40.42 25.64
CA PRO A 17 -6.84 39.42 25.22
C PRO A 17 -6.73 39.15 23.73
N ARG A 18 -6.67 37.86 23.34
CA ARG A 18 -6.63 37.46 21.94
C ARG A 18 -8.05 37.19 21.50
N TRP A 19 -8.58 38.06 20.65
CA TRP A 19 -9.89 37.87 20.04
C TRP A 19 -9.80 36.86 18.88
N ASP A 20 -10.72 35.96 18.81
CA ASP A 20 -10.93 35.14 17.61
C ASP A 20 -11.57 35.99 16.49
N ARG A 21 -11.67 35.44 15.29
CA ARG A 21 -12.16 36.21 14.15
C ARG A 21 -13.62 36.66 14.29
N PRO A 22 -14.58 35.81 14.76
CA PRO A 22 -15.94 36.24 15.03
C PRO A 22 -16.01 37.41 16.06
N GLN A 23 -15.23 37.28 17.14
CA GLN A 23 -15.16 38.35 18.16
C GLN A 23 -14.59 39.64 17.59
N ARG A 24 -13.55 39.57 16.73
CA ARG A 24 -13.00 40.75 16.07
C ARG A 24 -13.99 41.37 15.10
N ALA A 25 -14.72 40.59 14.32
CA ALA A 25 -15.74 41.08 13.41
C ALA A 25 -16.85 41.81 14.20
N ALA A 26 -17.39 41.18 15.25
CA ALA A 26 -18.42 41.78 16.09
C ALA A 26 -17.94 43.08 16.78
N LEU A 27 -16.70 43.10 17.31
CA LEU A 27 -16.12 44.30 17.92
C LEU A 27 -15.82 45.40 16.88
N PHE A 28 -15.50 44.99 15.64
CA PHE A 28 -15.27 45.95 14.56
C PHE A 28 -16.57 46.54 14.03
N ASP A 29 -17.64 45.77 13.95
CA ASP A 29 -18.98 46.24 13.62
C ASP A 29 -19.46 47.26 14.67
N GLN A 30 -19.32 46.96 15.96
CA GLN A 30 -19.59 47.88 17.06
C GLN A 30 -18.73 49.14 16.98
N TYR A 31 -17.46 49.00 16.57
CA TYR A 31 -16.60 50.17 16.33
C TYR A 31 -17.14 51.07 15.22
N CYS A 32 -17.60 50.50 14.12
CA CYS A 32 -18.20 51.25 13.02
C CYS A 32 -19.49 51.97 13.46
N GLU A 33 -20.34 51.32 14.27
CA GLU A 33 -21.52 51.95 14.86
C GLU A 33 -21.17 53.12 15.78
N LEU A 34 -20.19 52.95 16.65
CA LEU A 34 -19.72 54.02 17.54
C LEU A 34 -19.09 55.18 16.75
N GLN A 35 -18.39 54.89 15.66
CA GLN A 35 -17.90 55.95 14.75
C GLN A 35 -19.03 56.71 14.04
N ALA A 36 -20.08 55.99 13.60
CA ALA A 36 -21.26 56.64 13.01
C ALA A 36 -22.00 57.53 14.00
N GLN A 37 -21.90 57.23 15.30
CA GLN A 37 -22.39 58.07 16.40
C GLN A 37 -21.45 59.23 16.75
N GLY A 38 -20.36 59.41 16.01
CA GLY A 38 -19.42 60.56 16.19
C GLY A 38 -18.30 60.31 17.21
N LEU A 39 -18.15 59.11 17.76
CA LEU A 39 -17.05 58.83 18.67
C LEU A 39 -15.70 58.74 17.93
N SER A 40 -14.68 59.31 18.50
CA SER A 40 -13.31 59.18 18.00
C SER A 40 -12.78 57.73 18.20
N LEU A 41 -11.81 57.31 17.39
CA LEU A 41 -11.12 56.03 17.54
C LEU A 41 -10.63 55.78 18.99
N ARG A 42 -10.20 56.81 19.69
CA ARG A 42 -9.72 56.71 21.07
C ARG A 42 -10.88 56.44 22.06
N GLN A 43 -12.01 57.06 21.85
CA GLN A 43 -13.21 56.85 22.67
C GLN A 43 -13.82 55.49 22.41
N ALA A 44 -13.97 55.09 21.16
CA ALA A 44 -14.46 53.75 20.77
C ALA A 44 -13.54 52.66 21.32
N ALA A 45 -12.22 52.78 21.24
CA ALA A 45 -11.25 51.86 21.82
C ALA A 45 -11.44 51.67 23.34
N LYS A 46 -11.76 52.74 24.04
CA LYS A 46 -12.03 52.72 25.48
C LYS A 46 -13.36 52.00 25.79
N VAL A 47 -14.40 52.27 25.00
CA VAL A 47 -15.72 51.63 25.15
C VAL A 47 -15.66 50.13 24.89
N LEU A 48 -14.96 49.72 23.85
CA LEU A 48 -14.84 48.32 23.42
C LEU A 48 -13.78 47.52 24.21
N ALA A 49 -13.03 48.18 25.13
CA ALA A 49 -11.89 47.58 25.83
C ALA A 49 -10.86 46.92 24.87
N VAL A 50 -10.69 47.49 23.67
CA VAL A 50 -9.72 47.05 22.66
C VAL A 50 -8.61 48.07 22.52
N PRO A 51 -7.32 47.69 22.51
CA PRO A 51 -6.24 48.63 22.30
C PRO A 51 -6.42 49.47 21.01
N ARG A 52 -6.22 50.76 21.09
CA ARG A 52 -6.34 51.68 19.94
C ARG A 52 -5.54 51.20 18.74
N SER A 53 -4.30 50.78 18.96
CA SER A 53 -3.43 50.23 17.91
C SER A 53 -4.01 49.00 17.22
N THR A 54 -4.74 48.15 17.97
CA THR A 54 -5.41 46.99 17.45
C THR A 54 -6.60 47.34 16.56
N LEU A 55 -7.46 48.28 16.99
CA LEU A 55 -8.56 48.80 16.18
C LEU A 55 -8.05 49.51 14.93
N GLN A 56 -6.98 50.31 15.04
CA GLN A 56 -6.36 50.96 13.91
C GLN A 56 -5.78 49.94 12.91
N ALA A 57 -5.14 48.88 13.39
CA ALA A 57 -4.65 47.82 12.54
C ALA A 57 -5.81 47.05 11.86
N TRP A 58 -6.91 46.78 12.56
CA TRP A 58 -8.09 46.14 11.97
C TRP A 58 -8.73 46.99 10.87
N ARG A 59 -8.83 48.31 11.09
CA ARG A 59 -9.32 49.27 10.08
C ARG A 59 -8.42 49.31 8.85
N ALA A 60 -7.12 49.48 9.01
CA ALA A 60 -6.16 49.49 7.91
C ALA A 60 -6.15 48.18 7.13
N TYR A 61 -6.33 47.07 7.83
CA TYR A 61 -6.43 45.75 7.17
C TYR A 61 -7.73 45.58 6.36
N GLN A 62 -8.85 46.12 6.85
CA GLN A 62 -10.14 46.06 6.15
C GLN A 62 -10.14 46.94 4.91
N ASP A 63 -9.58 48.13 5.00
CA ASP A 63 -9.43 49.08 3.89
C ASP A 63 -8.45 48.56 2.80
N SER A 64 -7.54 47.64 3.17
CA SER A 64 -6.57 47.03 2.26
C SER A 64 -7.03 45.72 1.62
N LEU A 65 -8.22 45.23 1.98
CA LEU A 65 -8.78 43.99 1.37
C LEU A 65 -9.18 44.28 -0.08
N ASP A 66 -8.30 43.95 -1.03
CA ASP A 66 -8.56 43.92 -2.46
C ASP A 66 -9.48 42.76 -2.80
N ALA A 67 -10.71 42.75 -2.28
CA ALA A 67 -11.75 41.75 -2.50
C ALA A 67 -13.11 42.44 -2.62
N HIS A 68 -13.96 41.89 -3.46
CA HIS A 68 -15.33 42.39 -3.63
C HIS A 68 -16.08 42.39 -2.28
N PRO A 69 -16.77 43.51 -1.92
CA PRO A 69 -17.46 43.61 -0.62
C PRO A 69 -18.36 42.43 -0.26
N ALA A 70 -19.07 41.85 -1.23
CA ALA A 70 -19.90 40.68 -1.01
C ALA A 70 -19.08 39.43 -0.58
N VAL A 71 -17.85 39.26 -1.09
CA VAL A 71 -16.95 38.19 -0.68
C VAL A 71 -16.46 38.39 0.74
N VAL A 72 -16.13 39.64 1.10
CA VAL A 72 -15.74 39.99 2.47
C VAL A 72 -16.90 39.72 3.43
N ALA A 73 -18.10 40.20 3.12
CA ALA A 73 -19.31 39.96 3.91
C ALA A 73 -19.59 38.46 4.07
N PHE A 74 -19.47 37.67 2.99
CA PHE A 74 -19.65 36.22 3.05
C PHE A 74 -18.67 35.57 4.02
N PHE A 75 -17.36 35.80 3.88
CA PHE A 75 -16.35 35.18 4.76
C PHE A 75 -16.36 35.71 6.19
N HIS A 76 -17.08 36.80 6.46
CA HIS A 76 -17.33 37.27 7.83
C HIS A 76 -18.63 36.67 8.42
N SER A 77 -19.52 36.12 7.60
CA SER A 77 -20.74 35.44 8.06
C SER A 77 -20.44 34.06 8.68
N ALA A 78 -21.34 33.56 9.52
CA ALA A 78 -21.19 32.23 10.11
C ALA A 78 -21.10 31.10 9.06
N PRO A 79 -21.95 31.07 7.99
CA PRO A 79 -21.80 30.06 6.93
C PRO A 79 -20.49 30.21 6.15
N GLY A 80 -20.01 31.44 5.88
CA GLY A 80 -18.75 31.68 5.21
C GLY A 80 -17.55 31.25 6.03
N LEU A 81 -17.56 31.50 7.33
CA LEU A 81 -16.52 31.00 8.26
C LEU A 81 -16.51 29.46 8.33
N ALA A 82 -17.69 28.82 8.39
CA ALA A 82 -17.79 27.37 8.35
C ALA A 82 -17.26 26.79 7.04
N PHE A 83 -17.54 27.43 5.90
CA PHE A 83 -16.99 27.04 4.60
C PHE A 83 -15.47 27.20 4.56
N LEU A 84 -14.97 28.35 5.01
CA LEU A 84 -13.52 28.62 5.07
C LEU A 84 -12.77 27.60 5.93
N HIS A 85 -13.34 27.22 7.07
CA HIS A 85 -12.86 26.14 7.92
C HIS A 85 -12.73 24.82 7.14
N ARG A 86 -13.82 24.39 6.49
CA ARG A 86 -13.83 23.15 5.69
C ARG A 86 -12.78 23.20 4.58
N LEU A 87 -12.67 24.33 3.90
CA LEU A 87 -11.72 24.49 2.80
C LEU A 87 -10.27 24.35 3.28
N VAL A 88 -9.89 25.04 4.36
CA VAL A 88 -8.52 24.97 4.87
C VAL A 88 -8.21 23.58 5.45
N LEU A 89 -9.15 22.95 6.14
CA LEU A 89 -9.00 21.55 6.59
C LEU A 89 -8.84 20.58 5.42
N GLY A 90 -9.66 20.74 4.37
CA GLY A 90 -9.56 19.95 3.15
C GLY A 90 -8.21 20.14 2.45
N ILE A 91 -7.71 21.37 2.37
CA ILE A 91 -6.38 21.66 1.82
C ILE A 91 -5.29 20.92 2.61
N HIS A 92 -5.29 20.99 3.94
CA HIS A 92 -4.32 20.25 4.75
C HIS A 92 -4.47 18.73 4.60
N LEU A 93 -5.68 18.21 4.71
CA LEU A 93 -5.92 16.77 4.55
C LEU A 93 -5.44 16.28 3.18
N VAL A 94 -5.87 16.92 2.10
CA VAL A 94 -5.56 16.47 0.75
C VAL A 94 -4.11 16.73 0.38
N CYS A 95 -3.59 17.94 0.64
CA CYS A 95 -2.23 18.30 0.20
C CYS A 95 -1.14 17.69 1.09
N THR A 96 -1.30 17.71 2.42
CA THR A 96 -0.22 17.32 3.34
C THR A 96 -0.37 15.90 3.86
N GLU A 97 -1.60 15.41 4.07
CA GLU A 97 -1.83 14.10 4.67
C GLU A 97 -2.04 13.00 3.62
N VAL A 98 -2.90 13.21 2.65
CA VAL A 98 -3.10 12.27 1.52
C VAL A 98 -2.02 12.48 0.45
N GLY A 99 -1.81 13.73 0.03
CA GLY A 99 -0.72 14.12 -0.86
C GLY A 99 0.63 14.24 -0.12
N THR A 100 1.67 14.62 -0.87
CA THR A 100 3.04 14.78 -0.36
C THR A 100 3.51 16.23 -0.39
N CYS A 101 2.56 17.19 -0.33
CA CYS A 101 2.89 18.61 -0.36
C CYS A 101 3.39 19.09 1.00
N GLY A 102 4.50 19.80 0.99
CA GLY A 102 4.99 20.46 2.20
C GLY A 102 4.14 21.69 2.56
N ILE A 103 4.17 22.10 3.83
CA ILE A 103 3.42 23.28 4.35
C ILE A 103 3.68 24.56 3.54
N ARG A 104 4.88 24.74 2.96
CA ARG A 104 5.18 25.90 2.11
C ARG A 104 4.30 25.97 0.87
N LEU A 105 3.93 24.82 0.28
CA LEU A 105 3.01 24.76 -0.86
C LEU A 105 1.58 25.08 -0.42
N VAL A 106 1.17 24.68 0.78
CA VAL A 106 -0.11 25.09 1.37
C VAL A 106 -0.14 26.61 1.55
N CYS A 107 0.94 27.22 2.10
CA CYS A 107 1.05 28.67 2.23
C CYS A 107 0.97 29.38 0.86
N LEU A 108 1.61 28.82 -0.16
CA LEU A 108 1.55 29.34 -1.53
C LEU A 108 0.12 29.25 -2.11
N LEU A 109 -0.54 28.11 -1.95
CA LEU A 109 -1.92 27.91 -2.40
C LEU A 109 -2.87 28.91 -1.73
N VAL A 110 -2.77 29.07 -0.42
CA VAL A 110 -3.57 30.05 0.34
C VAL A 110 -3.36 31.48 -0.17
N LYS A 111 -2.12 31.84 -0.56
CA LYS A 111 -1.81 33.16 -1.15
C LYS A 111 -2.35 33.30 -2.57
N LEU A 112 -2.11 32.30 -3.45
CA LEU A 112 -2.55 32.35 -4.84
C LEU A 112 -4.07 32.42 -4.99
N THR A 113 -4.79 31.82 -4.05
CA THR A 113 -6.27 31.86 -4.01
C THR A 113 -6.84 33.12 -3.34
N GLY A 114 -6.00 34.02 -2.83
CA GLY A 114 -6.44 35.19 -2.06
C GLY A 114 -7.03 34.87 -0.69
N LEU A 115 -6.96 33.62 -0.24
CA LEU A 115 -7.45 33.19 1.07
C LEU A 115 -6.60 33.75 2.22
N ASP A 116 -5.36 34.20 1.95
CA ASP A 116 -4.47 34.84 2.92
C ASP A 116 -5.04 36.14 3.50
N ARG A 117 -6.06 36.70 2.85
CA ARG A 117 -6.85 37.83 3.35
C ARG A 117 -7.76 37.46 4.52
N PHE A 118 -8.17 36.18 4.56
CA PHE A 118 -9.13 35.64 5.53
C PHE A 118 -8.52 34.66 6.52
N VAL A 119 -7.37 34.05 6.19
CA VAL A 119 -6.64 33.12 7.05
C VAL A 119 -5.17 33.45 7.11
N ALA A 120 -4.50 33.13 8.22
CA ALA A 120 -3.08 33.35 8.36
C ALA A 120 -2.25 32.44 7.45
N ALA A 121 -1.63 32.99 6.40
CA ALA A 121 -0.84 32.24 5.41
C ALA A 121 0.65 32.07 5.78
N SER A 122 1.06 32.43 7.00
CA SER A 122 2.45 32.24 7.44
C SER A 122 2.74 30.74 7.66
N TYR A 123 4.00 30.33 7.44
CA TYR A 123 4.44 28.95 7.70
C TYR A 123 4.10 28.49 9.11
N GLY A 124 4.39 29.31 10.13
CA GLY A 124 4.11 28.96 11.53
C GLY A 124 2.62 28.72 11.80
N ALA A 125 1.74 29.56 11.23
CA ALA A 125 0.30 29.41 11.38
C ALA A 125 -0.19 28.13 10.68
N GLN A 126 0.17 27.92 9.42
CA GLN A 126 -0.25 26.73 8.67
C GLN A 126 0.36 25.43 9.23
N HIS A 127 1.59 25.46 9.74
CA HIS A 127 2.19 24.34 10.44
C HIS A 127 1.43 24.00 11.74
N GLN A 128 0.98 25.01 12.49
CA GLN A 128 0.16 24.79 13.69
C GLN A 128 -1.20 24.15 13.33
N VAL A 129 -1.84 24.63 12.26
CA VAL A 129 -3.08 24.02 11.74
C VAL A 129 -2.84 22.56 11.38
N ASN A 130 -1.78 22.25 10.64
CA ASN A 130 -1.44 20.88 10.26
C ASN A 130 -1.26 19.96 11.49
N ARG A 131 -0.55 20.44 12.52
CA ARG A 131 -0.38 19.69 13.77
C ARG A 131 -1.71 19.39 14.47
N GLN A 132 -2.65 20.32 14.42
CA GLN A 132 -3.99 20.15 14.99
C GLN A 132 -4.83 19.17 14.17
N VAL A 133 -4.73 19.22 12.83
CA VAL A 133 -5.36 18.24 11.93
C VAL A 133 -4.84 16.84 12.21
N GLU A 134 -3.52 16.64 12.27
CA GLU A 134 -2.91 15.35 12.61
C GLU A 134 -3.41 14.83 13.97
N ALA A 135 -3.42 15.69 15.00
CA ALA A 135 -3.87 15.31 16.33
C ALA A 135 -5.36 14.90 16.35
N ALA A 136 -6.21 15.65 15.64
CA ALA A 136 -7.63 15.36 15.53
C ALA A 136 -7.91 14.05 14.78
N ILE A 137 -7.15 13.75 13.71
CA ILE A 137 -7.24 12.49 12.97
C ILE A 137 -6.86 11.30 13.87
N VAL A 138 -5.79 11.43 14.67
CA VAL A 138 -5.37 10.38 15.60
C VAL A 138 -6.41 10.15 16.70
N ALA A 139 -6.96 11.22 17.27
CA ALA A 139 -8.01 11.11 18.30
C ALA A 139 -9.29 10.49 17.73
N TYR A 140 -9.71 10.90 16.52
CA TYR A 140 -10.83 10.28 15.81
C TYR A 140 -10.62 8.77 15.62
N ARG A 141 -9.41 8.34 15.20
CA ARG A 141 -9.08 6.91 15.09
C ARG A 141 -9.33 6.18 16.41
N GLN A 142 -8.87 6.73 17.53
CA GLN A 142 -9.00 6.07 18.84
C GLN A 142 -10.47 5.88 19.22
N GLU A 143 -11.29 6.92 19.10
CA GLU A 143 -12.71 6.85 19.42
C GLU A 143 -13.48 5.92 18.46
N GLU A 144 -13.24 6.03 17.16
CA GLU A 144 -13.94 5.24 16.16
C GLU A 144 -13.53 3.77 16.22
N SER A 145 -12.24 3.46 16.45
CA SER A 145 -11.80 2.08 16.66
C SER A 145 -12.47 1.46 17.88
N ALA A 146 -12.53 2.18 19.01
CA ALA A 146 -13.18 1.69 20.21
C ALA A 146 -14.70 1.49 20.01
N ARG A 147 -15.36 2.41 19.29
CA ARG A 147 -16.79 2.29 18.97
C ARG A 147 -17.07 1.07 18.09
N LEU A 148 -16.26 0.86 17.04
CA LEU A 148 -16.42 -0.26 16.11
C LEU A 148 -16.08 -1.59 16.77
N ALA A 149 -15.04 -1.64 17.60
CA ALA A 149 -14.65 -2.84 18.33
C ALA A 149 -15.76 -3.36 19.24
N LYS A 150 -16.47 -2.46 19.94
CA LYS A 150 -17.64 -2.82 20.78
C LYS A 150 -18.80 -3.42 19.99
N ALA A 151 -18.98 -3.01 18.75
CA ALA A 151 -20.06 -3.49 17.87
C ALA A 151 -19.65 -4.71 17.04
N MET A 152 -18.36 -5.08 17.06
CA MET A 152 -17.82 -6.14 16.21
C MET A 152 -18.19 -7.52 16.76
N PRO A 153 -18.84 -8.40 15.96
CA PRO A 153 -19.03 -9.80 16.35
C PRO A 153 -17.68 -10.52 16.44
N ALA A 154 -17.62 -11.57 17.25
CA ALA A 154 -16.45 -12.43 17.31
C ALA A 154 -16.16 -13.04 15.92
N LYS A 155 -14.93 -12.92 15.45
CA LYS A 155 -14.55 -13.44 14.13
C LYS A 155 -13.11 -13.96 14.09
N ALA A 156 -12.88 -14.94 13.21
CA ALA A 156 -11.54 -15.36 12.84
C ALA A 156 -10.98 -14.43 11.75
N ILE A 157 -9.73 -14.00 11.92
CA ILE A 157 -9.01 -13.15 10.96
C ILE A 157 -7.69 -13.78 10.55
N THR A 158 -7.18 -13.35 9.42
CA THR A 158 -5.82 -13.63 8.96
C THR A 158 -5.00 -12.35 9.01
N LEU A 159 -3.68 -12.46 9.21
CA LEU A 159 -2.79 -11.31 9.23
C LEU A 159 -1.65 -11.50 8.23
N ALA A 160 -1.35 -10.45 7.46
CA ALA A 160 -0.09 -10.30 6.75
C ALA A 160 0.82 -9.42 7.60
N LYS A 161 2.07 -9.83 7.79
CA LYS A 161 3.05 -9.15 8.64
C LYS A 161 4.36 -8.98 7.91
N ASP A 162 5.03 -7.85 8.18
CA ASP A 162 6.34 -7.56 7.64
C ASP A 162 7.04 -6.48 8.46
N GLU A 163 8.34 -6.32 8.23
CA GLU A 163 9.21 -5.33 8.85
C GLU A 163 9.66 -4.32 7.79
N THR A 164 9.57 -3.04 8.09
CA THR A 164 10.03 -2.00 7.16
C THR A 164 10.97 -1.01 7.86
N PHE A 165 11.87 -0.42 7.08
CA PHE A 165 12.87 0.52 7.57
C PHE A 165 12.64 1.90 6.93
N THR A 166 11.68 2.65 7.45
CA THR A 166 11.36 4.01 7.01
C THR A 166 11.69 5.02 8.09
N GLY A 167 12.98 5.41 8.18
CA GLY A 167 13.50 6.28 9.25
C GLY A 167 13.82 5.57 10.56
N GLY A 168 13.40 4.33 10.73
CA GLY A 168 13.59 3.42 11.86
C GLY A 168 12.94 2.09 11.55
N LEU A 169 13.17 1.07 12.38
CA LEU A 169 12.46 -0.20 12.28
C LEU A 169 10.97 0.02 12.60
N CYS A 170 10.10 -0.43 11.73
CA CYS A 170 8.65 -0.38 11.90
C CYS A 170 8.04 -1.76 11.67
N LEU A 171 7.28 -2.24 12.64
CA LEU A 171 6.52 -3.49 12.54
C LEU A 171 5.14 -3.19 11.97
N VAL A 172 4.73 -3.92 10.95
CA VAL A 172 3.46 -3.73 10.24
C VAL A 172 2.68 -5.03 10.23
N ALA A 173 1.41 -4.97 10.62
CA ALA A 173 0.45 -6.07 10.50
C ALA A 173 -0.86 -5.56 9.91
N ILE A 174 -1.31 -6.18 8.83
CA ILE A 174 -2.53 -5.82 8.09
C ILE A 174 -3.44 -7.04 8.01
N GLU A 175 -4.75 -6.85 8.21
CA GLU A 175 -5.76 -7.86 7.90
C GLU A 175 -6.07 -7.79 6.39
N PRO A 176 -5.67 -8.80 5.58
CA PRO A 176 -5.70 -8.70 4.12
C PRO A 176 -7.09 -8.58 3.50
N LYS A 177 -8.12 -9.10 4.19
CA LYS A 177 -9.50 -9.07 3.70
C LYS A 177 -10.08 -7.67 3.70
N SER A 178 -9.91 -6.95 4.82
CA SER A 178 -10.41 -5.58 5.00
C SER A 178 -9.37 -4.53 4.60
N ASN A 179 -8.12 -4.94 4.43
CA ASN A 179 -6.97 -4.04 4.29
C ASN A 179 -6.76 -3.13 5.53
N TYR A 180 -7.27 -3.54 6.70
CA TYR A 180 -7.16 -2.80 7.95
C TYR A 180 -5.77 -2.99 8.56
N ILE A 181 -5.07 -1.89 8.82
CA ILE A 181 -3.78 -1.90 9.52
C ILE A 181 -4.05 -2.10 11.02
N VAL A 182 -3.75 -3.30 11.51
CA VAL A 182 -3.86 -3.66 12.92
C VAL A 182 -2.70 -3.05 13.72
N LEU A 183 -1.49 -3.19 13.20
CA LEU A 183 -0.26 -2.65 13.78
C LEU A 183 0.55 -1.91 12.70
N GLU A 184 0.99 -0.70 13.01
CA GLU A 184 2.02 0.04 12.27
C GLU A 184 2.75 0.92 13.28
N GLN A 185 3.80 0.37 13.88
CA GLN A 185 4.50 1.03 14.99
C GLN A 185 6.01 0.88 14.89
N GLU A 186 6.72 1.94 15.24
CA GLU A 186 8.16 1.91 15.41
C GLU A 186 8.55 1.00 16.58
N ALA A 187 9.61 0.22 16.39
CA ALA A 187 10.11 -0.74 17.35
C ALA A 187 11.63 -0.63 17.48
N HIS A 188 12.17 -1.03 18.62
CA HIS A 188 13.61 -1.06 18.85
C HIS A 188 14.24 -2.40 18.45
N ALA A 189 13.44 -3.47 18.43
CA ALA A 189 13.82 -4.80 18.04
C ALA A 189 12.73 -5.47 17.20
N ARG A 190 13.07 -6.61 16.57
CA ARG A 190 12.20 -7.44 15.77
C ARG A 190 12.15 -8.89 16.25
N ASP A 191 12.43 -9.06 17.53
CA ASP A 191 12.36 -10.34 18.22
C ASP A 191 10.92 -10.73 18.58
N GLN A 192 10.76 -11.93 19.09
CA GLN A 192 9.47 -12.49 19.50
C GLN A 192 8.76 -11.59 20.52
N ASP A 193 9.50 -11.15 21.55
CA ASP A 193 8.91 -10.41 22.68
C ASP A 193 8.37 -9.04 22.24
N THR A 194 9.11 -8.38 21.35
CA THR A 194 8.68 -7.10 20.77
C THR A 194 7.41 -7.27 19.93
N TRP A 195 7.36 -8.28 19.05
CA TRP A 195 6.16 -8.59 18.28
C TRP A 195 4.97 -8.93 19.18
N GLN A 196 5.20 -9.76 20.20
CA GLN A 196 4.16 -10.17 21.15
C GLN A 196 3.57 -8.96 21.88
N ALA A 197 4.40 -8.15 22.52
CA ALA A 197 3.95 -7.00 23.32
C ALA A 197 3.16 -5.99 22.46
N LEU A 198 3.60 -5.71 21.24
CA LEU A 198 2.93 -4.76 20.36
C LEU A 198 1.63 -5.32 19.80
N MET A 199 1.60 -6.59 19.43
CA MET A 199 0.41 -7.25 18.87
C MET A 199 -0.66 -7.51 19.92
N GLU A 200 -0.29 -7.94 21.14
CA GLU A 200 -1.23 -8.07 22.27
C GLU A 200 -1.96 -6.76 22.52
N LYS A 201 -1.22 -5.66 22.58
CA LYS A 201 -1.81 -4.32 22.73
C LYS A 201 -2.71 -3.94 21.55
N ALA A 202 -2.32 -4.27 20.32
CA ALA A 202 -3.08 -3.92 19.13
C ALA A 202 -4.38 -4.73 18.97
N LEU A 203 -4.41 -5.95 19.50
CA LEU A 203 -5.55 -6.87 19.45
C LEU A 203 -6.45 -6.83 20.69
N ALA A 204 -6.00 -6.24 21.80
CA ALA A 204 -6.66 -6.31 23.11
C ALA A 204 -8.14 -5.89 23.08
N ASP A 205 -8.46 -4.85 22.30
CA ASP A 205 -9.81 -4.31 22.21
C ASP A 205 -10.64 -4.91 21.05
N LEU A 206 -10.02 -5.80 20.23
CA LEU A 206 -10.67 -6.38 19.06
C LEU A 206 -11.26 -7.75 19.39
N ASN A 207 -12.55 -7.93 19.10
CA ASN A 207 -13.21 -9.23 19.27
C ASN A 207 -12.86 -10.17 18.09
N CYS A 208 -11.58 -10.54 17.99
CA CYS A 208 -11.09 -11.37 16.90
C CYS A 208 -10.05 -12.40 17.36
N GLN A 209 -10.01 -13.54 16.66
CA GLN A 209 -8.99 -14.55 16.79
C GLN A 209 -8.15 -14.60 15.51
N VAL A 210 -6.84 -14.47 15.64
CA VAL A 210 -5.92 -14.66 14.51
C VAL A 210 -5.73 -16.15 14.28
N ILE A 211 -6.16 -16.66 13.13
CA ILE A 211 -6.05 -18.07 12.77
C ILE A 211 -4.89 -18.37 11.82
N GLN A 212 -4.45 -17.38 11.05
CA GLN A 212 -3.36 -17.50 10.10
C GLN A 212 -2.51 -16.23 10.08
N SER A 213 -1.21 -16.39 9.93
CA SER A 213 -0.24 -15.30 9.74
C SER A 213 0.63 -15.56 8.52
N THR A 214 0.61 -14.65 7.56
CA THR A 214 1.46 -14.71 6.36
C THR A 214 2.60 -13.71 6.50
N SER A 215 3.83 -14.17 6.36
CA SER A 215 5.02 -13.32 6.48
C SER A 215 6.22 -13.94 5.79
N ASP A 216 7.33 -13.19 5.75
CA ASP A 216 8.63 -13.75 5.46
C ASP A 216 9.08 -14.74 6.56
N GLU A 217 10.20 -15.41 6.34
CA GLU A 217 10.77 -16.38 7.27
C GLU A 217 11.70 -15.73 8.32
N ALA A 218 11.43 -14.49 8.76
CA ALA A 218 12.19 -13.81 9.79
C ALA A 218 12.10 -14.55 11.14
N PRO A 219 13.22 -14.92 11.79
CA PRO A 219 13.19 -15.82 12.95
C PRO A 219 12.36 -15.31 14.13
N GLY A 220 12.45 -14.02 14.46
CA GLY A 220 11.67 -13.44 15.55
C GLY A 220 10.17 -13.46 15.30
N LEU A 221 9.77 -13.19 14.04
CA LEU A 221 8.37 -13.22 13.63
C LEU A 221 7.83 -14.65 13.60
N LEU A 222 8.61 -15.62 13.12
CA LEU A 222 8.24 -17.04 13.18
C LEU A 222 8.04 -17.51 14.63
N ALA A 223 9.01 -17.22 15.50
CA ALA A 223 8.90 -17.57 16.92
C ALA A 223 7.66 -16.97 17.57
N TYR A 224 7.35 -15.70 17.27
CA TYR A 224 6.13 -15.06 17.75
C TYR A 224 4.87 -15.81 17.27
N VAL A 225 4.78 -16.15 15.97
CA VAL A 225 3.59 -16.80 15.42
C VAL A 225 3.41 -18.21 15.99
N GLU A 226 4.49 -18.98 16.12
CA GLU A 226 4.45 -20.37 16.56
C GLU A 226 4.24 -20.50 18.09
N HIS A 227 4.89 -19.66 18.88
CA HIS A 227 4.92 -19.84 20.35
C HIS A 227 3.98 -18.91 21.12
N ALA A 228 3.71 -17.72 20.62
CA ALA A 228 2.90 -16.74 21.34
C ALA A 228 1.50 -16.55 20.72
N LEU A 229 1.41 -16.42 19.39
CA LEU A 229 0.13 -16.17 18.72
C LEU A 229 -0.74 -17.43 18.60
N GLY A 230 -0.12 -18.62 18.48
CA GLY A 230 -0.82 -19.89 18.30
C GLY A 230 -1.58 -19.97 16.96
N ALA A 231 -1.19 -19.20 15.97
CA ALA A 231 -1.80 -19.16 14.65
C ALA A 231 -0.98 -19.98 13.64
N HIS A 232 -1.62 -20.44 12.57
CA HIS A 232 -0.90 -21.10 11.49
C HIS A 232 0.00 -20.11 10.74
N HIS A 233 1.29 -20.41 10.63
CA HIS A 233 2.20 -19.64 9.78
C HIS A 233 2.10 -20.08 8.33
N SER A 234 1.88 -19.13 7.43
CA SER A 234 1.88 -19.32 5.97
C SER A 234 3.05 -18.57 5.37
N PRO A 235 3.95 -19.25 4.64
CA PRO A 235 5.07 -18.59 4.00
C PRO A 235 4.59 -17.66 2.87
N ASP A 236 5.28 -16.54 2.71
CA ASP A 236 5.00 -15.60 1.65
C ASP A 236 5.55 -16.09 0.31
N LEU A 237 4.65 -16.39 -0.63
CA LEU A 237 5.00 -16.80 -1.98
C LEU A 237 5.84 -15.73 -2.71
N PHE A 238 5.59 -14.44 -2.46
CA PHE A 238 6.33 -13.37 -3.11
C PHE A 238 7.82 -13.45 -2.74
N HIS A 239 8.13 -13.61 -1.45
CA HIS A 239 9.52 -13.75 -1.00
C HIS A 239 10.18 -15.02 -1.54
N VAL A 240 9.46 -16.14 -1.60
CA VAL A 240 9.98 -17.38 -2.22
C VAL A 240 10.32 -17.17 -3.70
N GLN A 241 9.45 -16.52 -4.45
CA GLN A 241 9.68 -16.21 -5.87
C GLN A 241 10.79 -15.17 -6.06
N ASP A 242 10.88 -14.15 -5.23
CA ASP A 242 11.93 -13.13 -5.27
C ASP A 242 13.32 -13.73 -5.04
N GLU A 243 13.47 -14.66 -4.08
CA GLU A 243 14.71 -15.39 -3.86
C GLU A 243 15.12 -16.21 -5.10
N LEU A 244 14.16 -16.88 -5.75
CA LEU A 244 14.42 -17.62 -6.99
C LEU A 244 14.77 -16.69 -8.17
N VAL A 245 14.09 -15.55 -8.31
CA VAL A 245 14.41 -14.54 -9.33
C VAL A 245 15.82 -13.98 -9.14
N LYS A 246 16.19 -13.63 -7.91
CA LYS A 246 17.54 -13.15 -7.59
C LYS A 246 18.61 -14.22 -7.81
N ALA A 247 18.28 -15.48 -7.49
CA ALA A 247 19.22 -16.59 -7.63
C ALA A 247 19.51 -16.93 -9.10
N VAL A 248 18.52 -16.87 -9.99
CA VAL A 248 18.62 -17.47 -11.34
C VAL A 248 18.32 -16.49 -12.45
N CYS A 249 17.23 -15.69 -12.36
CA CYS A 249 16.81 -14.86 -13.50
C CYS A 249 17.83 -13.76 -13.83
N SER A 250 18.39 -13.08 -12.85
CA SER A 250 19.36 -12.00 -13.05
C SER A 250 20.69 -12.52 -13.64
N PRO A 251 21.31 -13.60 -13.13
CA PRO A 251 22.49 -14.20 -13.72
C PRO A 251 22.26 -14.69 -15.17
N ILE A 252 21.17 -15.43 -15.43
CA ILE A 252 20.87 -15.93 -16.80
C ILE A 252 20.60 -14.76 -17.76
N ALA A 253 19.88 -13.74 -17.34
CA ALA A 253 19.65 -12.54 -18.16
C ALA A 253 20.97 -11.82 -18.51
N THR A 254 21.95 -11.84 -17.63
CA THR A 254 23.29 -11.29 -17.89
C THR A 254 24.03 -12.14 -18.93
N LYS A 255 23.99 -13.47 -18.78
CA LYS A 255 24.58 -14.39 -19.78
C LYS A 255 23.90 -14.24 -21.15
N GLN A 256 22.56 -14.17 -21.19
CA GLN A 256 21.82 -13.98 -22.42
C GLN A 256 22.21 -12.69 -23.14
N ARG A 257 22.34 -11.58 -22.38
CA ARG A 257 22.80 -10.30 -22.97
C ARG A 257 24.21 -10.39 -23.54
N ALA A 258 25.11 -11.10 -22.85
CA ALA A 258 26.46 -11.32 -23.33
C ALA A 258 26.47 -12.18 -24.62
N ALA A 259 25.71 -13.27 -24.65
CA ALA A 259 25.56 -14.12 -25.84
C ALA A 259 24.92 -13.37 -27.02
N ALA A 260 23.88 -12.57 -26.78
CA ALA A 260 23.28 -11.72 -27.81
C ALA A 260 24.29 -10.72 -28.43
N LYS A 261 25.10 -10.09 -27.60
CA LYS A 261 26.16 -9.19 -28.02
C LYS A 261 27.23 -9.93 -28.86
N ALA A 262 27.63 -11.13 -28.41
CA ALA A 262 28.58 -11.97 -29.14
C ALA A 262 28.04 -12.41 -30.51
N ALA A 263 26.78 -12.89 -30.58
CA ALA A 263 26.12 -13.27 -31.82
C ALA A 263 26.01 -12.09 -32.81
N THR A 264 25.60 -10.91 -32.33
CA THR A 264 25.52 -9.70 -33.16
C THR A 264 26.90 -9.28 -33.67
N ALA A 265 27.93 -9.34 -32.82
CA ALA A 265 29.31 -8.99 -33.24
C ALA A 265 29.88 -10.00 -34.24
N ALA A 266 29.61 -11.29 -34.09
CA ALA A 266 30.01 -12.33 -35.03
C ALA A 266 29.31 -12.14 -36.40
N GLN A 267 28.00 -11.88 -36.39
CA GLN A 267 27.23 -11.60 -37.60
C GLN A 267 27.75 -10.36 -38.37
N LYS A 268 28.06 -9.28 -37.68
CA LYS A 268 28.65 -8.09 -38.29
C LYS A 268 30.02 -8.37 -38.96
N ARG A 269 30.84 -9.27 -38.35
CA ARG A 269 32.10 -9.68 -38.98
C ARG A 269 31.89 -10.43 -40.30
N VAL A 270 30.87 -11.30 -40.36
CA VAL A 270 30.47 -11.99 -41.62
C VAL A 270 30.03 -10.97 -42.66
N GLU A 271 29.14 -10.05 -42.33
CA GLU A 271 28.63 -9.01 -43.23
C GLU A 271 29.77 -8.12 -43.77
N HIS A 272 30.65 -7.69 -42.87
CA HIS A 272 31.83 -6.91 -43.27
C HIS A 272 32.74 -7.67 -44.24
N ARG A 273 33.00 -8.96 -43.98
CA ARG A 273 33.81 -9.82 -44.84
C ARG A 273 33.15 -10.05 -46.20
N GLN A 274 31.86 -10.29 -46.24
CA GLN A 274 31.06 -10.39 -47.45
C GLN A 274 31.11 -9.09 -48.28
N GLY A 275 31.01 -7.92 -47.61
CA GLY A 275 31.16 -6.62 -48.25
C GLY A 275 32.55 -6.42 -48.90
N GLN A 276 33.61 -6.82 -48.17
CA GLN A 276 34.97 -6.79 -48.72
C GLN A 276 35.15 -7.68 -49.96
N LEU A 277 34.57 -8.88 -49.96
CA LEU A 277 34.66 -9.79 -51.11
C LEU A 277 33.84 -9.31 -52.30
N ARG A 278 32.71 -8.63 -52.09
CA ARG A 278 31.92 -7.99 -53.17
C ARG A 278 32.55 -6.73 -53.72
N GLY A 279 33.32 -5.99 -52.90
CA GLY A 279 34.02 -4.75 -53.28
C GLY A 279 35.39 -4.97 -53.93
N VAL A 280 35.87 -6.21 -54.08
CA VAL A 280 37.12 -6.55 -54.80
C VAL A 280 36.82 -6.64 -56.32
N GLY A 281 36.31 -5.55 -56.90
CA GLY A 281 36.26 -5.24 -58.32
C GLY A 281 37.27 -4.14 -58.60
N ASP A 282 38.41 -4.54 -59.14
CA ASP A 282 39.29 -3.72 -60.00
C ASP A 282 40.02 -2.47 -59.48
N THR A 283 40.57 -2.45 -58.28
CA THR A 283 41.72 -1.55 -58.04
C THR A 283 42.71 -2.16 -57.04
N PRO A 284 43.96 -2.46 -57.45
CA PRO A 284 45.00 -2.91 -56.53
C PRO A 284 45.43 -1.72 -55.67
N GLN A 285 44.97 -1.71 -54.42
CA GLN A 285 45.42 -0.74 -53.44
C GLN A 285 46.91 -0.98 -53.13
N LYS A 286 47.81 -0.05 -53.54
CA LYS A 286 49.22 -0.08 -53.15
C LYS A 286 49.37 -0.09 -51.65
N ARG A 287 49.86 -1.20 -51.15
CA ARG A 287 50.16 -1.37 -49.67
C ARG A 287 51.52 -0.72 -49.40
N GLY A 288 51.56 0.18 -48.39
CA GLY A 288 52.82 0.68 -47.85
C GLY A 288 53.58 -0.39 -47.08
N PRO A 289 54.88 -0.21 -46.78
CA PRO A 289 55.68 -1.16 -45.97
C PRO A 289 55.17 -1.18 -44.54
N GLY A 290 54.62 -2.30 -44.11
CA GLY A 290 54.09 -2.53 -42.79
C GLY A 290 54.01 -4.02 -42.43
N ARG A 291 53.81 -4.35 -41.16
CA ARG A 291 53.68 -5.71 -40.63
C ARG A 291 52.77 -6.56 -41.50
N PRO A 292 53.14 -7.79 -41.86
CA PRO A 292 52.29 -8.67 -42.65
C PRO A 292 50.92 -8.79 -41.98
N PRO A 293 49.82 -8.67 -42.74
CA PRO A 293 48.49 -8.79 -42.16
C PRO A 293 48.35 -10.17 -41.56
N HIS A 294 47.83 -10.24 -40.31
CA HIS A 294 47.32 -11.50 -39.82
C HIS A 294 46.40 -12.11 -40.87
N ALA A 295 46.57 -13.40 -41.18
CA ALA A 295 45.72 -14.09 -42.14
C ALA A 295 44.24 -13.78 -41.79
N ALA A 296 43.58 -13.03 -42.70
CA ALA A 296 42.18 -12.69 -42.45
C ALA A 296 41.39 -13.97 -42.42
N ALA A 297 40.59 -14.18 -41.35
CA ALA A 297 39.73 -15.34 -41.19
C ALA A 297 38.91 -15.56 -42.48
N SER A 298 38.78 -16.79 -42.94
CA SER A 298 37.99 -17.12 -44.10
C SER A 298 36.51 -16.78 -43.88
N LEU A 299 35.75 -16.50 -44.91
CA LEU A 299 34.31 -16.28 -44.76
C LEU A 299 33.63 -17.48 -44.12
N GLU A 300 34.05 -18.67 -44.42
CA GLU A 300 33.54 -19.91 -43.86
C GLU A 300 33.76 -19.98 -42.33
N GLN A 301 34.99 -19.67 -41.86
CA GLN A 301 35.30 -19.60 -40.44
C GLN A 301 34.45 -18.58 -39.70
N LEU A 302 34.27 -17.36 -40.26
CA LEU A 302 33.43 -16.33 -39.64
C LEU A 302 31.95 -16.72 -39.62
N THR A 303 31.46 -17.42 -40.67
CA THR A 303 30.09 -17.93 -40.72
C THR A 303 29.86 -19.00 -39.66
N GLN A 304 30.86 -19.91 -39.50
CA GLN A 304 30.78 -20.94 -38.43
C GLN A 304 30.80 -20.32 -37.04
N GLU A 305 31.65 -19.30 -36.78
CA GLU A 305 31.65 -18.58 -35.52
C GLU A 305 30.33 -17.89 -35.26
N ALA A 306 29.72 -17.24 -36.26
CA ALA A 306 28.42 -16.60 -36.13
C ALA A 306 27.29 -17.60 -35.84
N TYR A 307 27.33 -18.76 -36.50
CA TYR A 307 26.42 -19.86 -36.26
C TYR A 307 26.51 -20.36 -34.80
N VAL A 308 27.72 -20.65 -34.33
CA VAL A 308 27.94 -21.12 -32.93
C VAL A 308 27.49 -20.08 -31.92
N ALA A 309 27.82 -18.80 -32.15
CA ALA A 309 27.40 -17.72 -31.25
C ALA A 309 25.88 -17.55 -31.21
N ARG A 310 25.21 -17.73 -32.35
CA ARG A 310 23.74 -17.73 -32.42
C ARG A 310 23.12 -18.92 -31.73
N GLN A 311 23.64 -20.11 -31.92
CA GLN A 311 23.17 -21.32 -31.22
C GLN A 311 23.28 -21.18 -29.67
N GLU A 312 24.39 -20.60 -29.20
CA GLU A 312 24.57 -20.32 -27.77
C GLU A 312 23.54 -19.31 -27.25
N PHE A 313 23.26 -18.24 -27.97
CA PHE A 313 22.21 -17.27 -27.61
C PHE A 313 20.83 -17.94 -27.56
N GLU A 314 20.49 -18.76 -28.55
CA GLU A 314 19.20 -19.48 -28.61
C GLU A 314 19.08 -20.49 -27.46
N ARG A 315 20.15 -21.20 -27.12
CA ARG A 315 20.22 -22.13 -25.99
C ARG A 315 19.96 -21.43 -24.64
N ILE A 316 20.66 -20.32 -24.39
CA ILE A 316 20.46 -19.56 -23.13
C ILE A 316 19.07 -18.95 -23.09
N SER A 317 18.54 -18.51 -24.22
CA SER A 317 17.19 -17.95 -24.31
C SER A 317 16.12 -18.99 -23.97
N ALA A 318 16.27 -20.21 -24.47
CA ALA A 318 15.37 -21.35 -24.14
C ALA A 318 15.41 -21.67 -22.64
N GLN A 319 16.60 -21.70 -22.03
CA GLN A 319 16.74 -21.94 -20.59
C GLN A 319 16.13 -20.83 -19.75
N ARG A 320 16.29 -19.58 -20.17
CA ARG A 320 15.62 -18.46 -19.51
C ARG A 320 14.10 -18.59 -19.54
N GLU A 321 13.54 -18.98 -20.69
CA GLU A 321 12.09 -19.20 -20.82
C GLU A 321 11.63 -20.39 -19.95
N GLN A 322 12.42 -21.46 -19.87
CA GLN A 322 12.15 -22.60 -19.01
C GLN A 322 12.07 -22.18 -17.53
N VAL A 323 13.02 -21.36 -17.04
CA VAL A 323 12.99 -20.82 -15.68
C VAL A 323 11.77 -19.94 -15.47
N ALA A 324 11.46 -19.02 -16.41
CA ALA A 324 10.29 -18.17 -16.34
C ALA A 324 8.97 -19.00 -16.31
N GLY A 325 8.91 -20.06 -17.10
CA GLY A 325 7.81 -21.03 -17.12
C GLY A 325 7.64 -21.73 -15.76
N SER A 326 8.74 -22.18 -15.17
CA SER A 326 8.71 -22.82 -13.84
C SER A 326 8.27 -21.87 -12.73
N LEU A 327 8.71 -20.62 -12.74
CA LEU A 327 8.25 -19.60 -11.78
C LEU A 327 6.74 -19.32 -11.92
N ARG A 328 6.24 -19.21 -13.15
CA ARG A 328 4.79 -19.07 -13.40
C ARG A 328 4.01 -20.27 -12.85
N ARG A 329 4.49 -21.51 -13.09
CA ARG A 329 3.85 -22.74 -12.59
C ARG A 329 3.86 -22.81 -11.07
N ILE A 330 4.93 -22.41 -10.38
CA ILE A 330 4.96 -22.30 -8.90
C ILE A 330 3.84 -21.37 -8.42
N GLY A 331 3.68 -20.20 -9.05
CA GLY A 331 2.61 -19.26 -8.72
C GLY A 331 1.20 -19.80 -9.01
N GLN A 332 1.04 -20.62 -10.07
CA GLN A 332 -0.21 -21.27 -10.42
C GLN A 332 -0.51 -22.50 -9.53
N ALA A 333 0.52 -23.19 -9.05
CA ALA A 333 0.37 -24.35 -8.20
C ALA A 333 -0.07 -24.01 -6.78
N TYR A 334 0.43 -22.89 -6.20
CA TYR A 334 0.15 -22.54 -4.82
C TYR A 334 -1.21 -21.85 -4.67
N HIS A 335 -2.26 -22.65 -4.87
CA HIS A 335 -3.67 -22.32 -4.64
C HIS A 335 -4.38 -23.53 -4.04
N PHE A 336 -5.30 -23.34 -3.09
CA PHE A 336 -6.06 -24.44 -2.51
C PHE A 336 -7.20 -24.93 -3.43
N VAL A 337 -7.50 -24.14 -4.48
CA VAL A 337 -8.38 -24.50 -5.61
C VAL A 337 -7.56 -24.42 -6.89
N ASP A 338 -7.68 -25.43 -7.74
CA ASP A 338 -7.08 -25.42 -9.07
C ASP A 338 -7.72 -24.32 -9.92
N VAL A 339 -6.91 -23.33 -10.32
CA VAL A 339 -7.39 -22.15 -11.05
C VAL A 339 -7.76 -22.42 -12.51
N GLU A 340 -7.45 -23.62 -13.03
CA GLU A 340 -7.82 -24.05 -14.39
C GLU A 340 -9.06 -24.96 -14.39
N ARG A 341 -9.23 -25.75 -13.34
CA ARG A 341 -10.29 -26.76 -13.25
C ARG A 341 -11.39 -26.43 -12.24
N GLY A 342 -11.15 -25.52 -11.31
CA GLY A 342 -12.11 -25.14 -10.27
C GLY A 342 -12.29 -26.19 -9.17
N VAL A 343 -11.42 -27.20 -9.10
CA VAL A 343 -11.49 -28.27 -8.09
C VAL A 343 -10.52 -28.01 -6.95
N ARG A 344 -10.86 -28.48 -5.76
CA ARG A 344 -9.96 -28.35 -4.60
C ARG A 344 -8.71 -29.20 -4.79
N ARG A 345 -7.58 -28.66 -4.36
CA ARG A 345 -6.28 -29.32 -4.48
C ARG A 345 -5.84 -29.96 -3.17
N ASN A 346 -5.09 -31.05 -3.29
CA ASN A 346 -4.42 -31.72 -2.18
C ASN A 346 -3.04 -31.07 -1.94
N GLY A 347 -2.69 -30.80 -0.68
CA GLY A 347 -1.40 -30.22 -0.31
C GLY A 347 -0.19 -31.05 -0.76
N GLN A 348 -0.31 -32.39 -0.77
CA GLN A 348 0.76 -33.28 -1.25
C GLN A 348 1.02 -33.11 -2.76
N LEU A 349 -0.03 -33.02 -3.58
CA LEU A 349 0.11 -32.81 -5.02
C LEU A 349 0.70 -31.42 -5.32
N ILE A 350 0.27 -30.38 -4.59
CA ILE A 350 0.81 -29.03 -4.73
C ILE A 350 2.31 -29.02 -4.38
N ALA A 351 2.69 -29.65 -3.28
CA ALA A 351 4.09 -29.73 -2.87
C ALA A 351 4.95 -30.45 -3.92
N ALA A 352 4.46 -31.55 -4.49
CA ALA A 352 5.15 -32.27 -5.55
C ALA A 352 5.32 -31.44 -6.82
N ASP A 353 4.27 -30.72 -7.24
CA ASP A 353 4.32 -29.80 -8.40
C ASP A 353 5.36 -28.69 -8.19
N ILE A 354 5.30 -28.01 -7.04
CA ILE A 354 6.24 -26.91 -6.72
C ILE A 354 7.67 -27.44 -6.64
N GLN A 355 7.86 -28.59 -6.00
CA GLN A 355 9.16 -29.24 -5.88
C GLN A 355 9.77 -29.54 -7.26
N ALA A 356 8.99 -30.12 -8.18
CA ALA A 356 9.44 -30.44 -9.54
C ALA A 356 9.85 -29.17 -10.32
N GLN A 357 9.11 -28.05 -10.15
CA GLN A 357 9.49 -26.78 -10.77
C GLN A 357 10.80 -26.21 -10.18
N MET A 358 11.00 -26.30 -8.86
CA MET A 358 12.23 -25.86 -8.22
C MET A 358 13.42 -26.74 -8.60
N ASP A 359 13.22 -28.04 -8.79
CA ASP A 359 14.24 -28.96 -9.31
C ASP A 359 14.64 -28.61 -10.75
N THR A 360 13.67 -28.27 -11.59
CA THR A 360 13.92 -27.76 -12.95
C THR A 360 14.78 -26.49 -12.92
N ILE A 361 14.42 -25.52 -12.06
CA ILE A 361 15.19 -24.26 -11.91
C ILE A 361 16.62 -24.57 -11.44
N ARG A 362 16.78 -25.50 -10.47
CA ARG A 362 18.09 -25.92 -9.95
C ARG A 362 18.95 -26.58 -11.02
N THR A 363 18.36 -27.46 -11.83
CA THR A 363 19.03 -28.13 -12.94
C THR A 363 19.55 -27.13 -13.98
N VAL A 364 18.71 -26.14 -14.36
CA VAL A 364 19.12 -25.05 -15.25
C VAL A 364 20.27 -24.23 -14.65
N ALA A 365 20.18 -23.90 -13.35
CA ALA A 365 21.24 -23.13 -12.67
C ALA A 365 22.57 -23.88 -12.66
N GLN A 366 22.55 -25.21 -12.44
CA GLN A 366 23.73 -26.07 -12.48
C GLN A 366 24.32 -26.16 -13.90
N HIS A 367 23.47 -26.42 -14.89
CA HIS A 367 23.88 -26.50 -16.29
C HIS A 367 24.53 -25.21 -16.77
N GLU A 368 23.99 -24.07 -16.34
CA GLU A 368 24.55 -22.76 -16.64
C GLU A 368 25.78 -22.41 -15.78
N GLY A 369 26.23 -23.26 -14.89
CA GLY A 369 27.39 -23.01 -14.03
C GLY A 369 27.22 -21.78 -13.17
N LEU A 370 26.03 -21.56 -12.59
CA LEU A 370 25.80 -20.46 -11.66
C LEU A 370 26.54 -20.71 -10.34
N SER A 371 26.83 -19.65 -9.58
CA SER A 371 27.62 -19.73 -8.36
C SER A 371 26.92 -20.59 -7.28
N GLN A 372 27.71 -21.15 -6.36
CA GLN A 372 27.19 -21.90 -5.22
C GLN A 372 26.17 -21.07 -4.41
N ALA A 373 26.41 -19.77 -4.24
CA ALA A 373 25.46 -18.86 -3.57
C ALA A 373 24.08 -18.79 -4.27
N CYS A 374 24.03 -18.95 -5.60
CA CYS A 374 22.78 -19.06 -6.33
C CYS A 374 22.07 -20.38 -6.02
N LEU A 375 22.81 -21.51 -5.99
CA LEU A 375 22.27 -22.82 -5.66
C LEU A 375 21.75 -22.87 -4.22
N ASP A 376 22.48 -22.30 -3.27
CA ASP A 376 22.07 -22.22 -1.86
C ASP A 376 20.77 -21.43 -1.66
N ARG A 377 20.55 -20.37 -2.44
CA ARG A 377 19.29 -19.62 -2.43
C ARG A 377 18.12 -20.47 -2.96
N ILE A 378 18.33 -21.24 -4.03
CA ILE A 378 17.31 -22.16 -4.55
C ILE A 378 16.99 -23.20 -3.48
N ASP A 379 17.99 -23.79 -2.83
CA ASP A 379 17.82 -24.79 -1.79
C ASP A 379 17.13 -24.18 -0.54
N LYS A 380 17.40 -22.91 -0.21
CA LYS A 380 16.66 -22.18 0.82
C LYS A 380 15.18 -22.05 0.47
N ALA A 381 14.86 -21.58 -0.74
CA ALA A 381 13.48 -21.47 -1.21
C ALA A 381 12.75 -22.84 -1.20
N LYS A 382 13.46 -23.90 -1.56
CA LYS A 382 12.94 -25.27 -1.55
C LYS A 382 12.54 -25.78 -0.17
N ARG A 383 13.25 -25.36 0.91
CA ARG A 383 12.90 -25.71 2.29
C ARG A 383 11.54 -25.16 2.76
N VAL A 384 10.98 -24.19 2.04
CA VAL A 384 9.68 -23.60 2.36
C VAL A 384 8.51 -24.46 1.86
N VAL A 385 8.73 -25.35 0.89
CA VAL A 385 7.67 -26.18 0.26
C VAL A 385 6.84 -27.00 1.28
N PRO A 386 7.43 -27.64 2.30
CA PRO A 386 6.65 -28.32 3.34
C PRO A 386 5.69 -27.38 4.10
N LYS A 387 6.07 -26.14 4.36
CA LYS A 387 5.22 -25.13 5.02
C LYS A 387 4.10 -24.69 4.09
N MET A 388 4.36 -24.55 2.77
CA MET A 388 3.33 -24.28 1.77
C MET A 388 2.29 -25.41 1.72
N LYS A 389 2.75 -26.68 1.76
CA LYS A 389 1.86 -27.85 1.90
C LYS A 389 0.99 -27.75 3.15
N ALA A 390 1.61 -27.49 4.31
CA ALA A 390 0.91 -27.37 5.58
C ALA A 390 -0.16 -26.27 5.56
N THR A 391 0.10 -25.16 4.86
CA THR A 391 -0.88 -24.07 4.67
C THR A 391 -2.11 -24.54 3.89
N ILE A 392 -1.94 -25.30 2.81
CA ILE A 392 -3.06 -25.85 2.05
C ILE A 392 -3.87 -26.84 2.90
N GLU A 393 -3.20 -27.66 3.68
CA GLU A 393 -3.84 -28.64 4.59
C GLU A 393 -4.60 -27.92 5.71
N PHE A 394 -4.00 -26.91 6.31
CA PHE A 394 -4.64 -26.04 7.32
C PHE A 394 -5.91 -25.39 6.77
N VAL A 395 -5.84 -24.68 5.65
CA VAL A 395 -7.00 -24.02 5.05
C VAL A 395 -8.07 -25.02 4.67
N SER A 396 -7.68 -26.15 4.08
CA SER A 396 -8.62 -27.23 3.72
C SER A 396 -9.31 -27.84 4.94
N GLY A 397 -8.58 -28.00 6.04
CA GLY A 397 -9.09 -28.48 7.32
C GLY A 397 -10.05 -27.48 7.94
N TYR A 398 -9.65 -26.22 8.02
CA TYR A 398 -10.46 -25.13 8.54
C TYR A 398 -11.78 -24.97 7.78
N VAL A 399 -11.73 -24.87 6.45
CA VAL A 399 -12.94 -24.77 5.60
C VAL A 399 -13.87 -25.95 5.84
N ARG A 400 -13.34 -27.17 5.91
CA ARG A 400 -14.14 -28.38 6.17
C ARG A 400 -14.80 -28.34 7.55
N GLN A 401 -14.08 -27.89 8.57
CA GLN A 401 -14.61 -27.74 9.92
C GLN A 401 -15.74 -26.71 9.96
N GLN A 402 -15.55 -25.55 9.34
CA GLN A 402 -16.58 -24.49 9.30
C GLN A 402 -17.84 -24.96 8.56
N VAL A 403 -17.70 -25.64 7.41
CA VAL A 403 -18.86 -26.18 6.69
C VAL A 403 -19.61 -27.23 7.53
N ARG A 404 -18.92 -28.06 8.30
CA ARG A 404 -19.56 -29.03 9.21
C ARG A 404 -20.35 -28.35 10.33
N GLN A 405 -19.84 -27.24 10.87
CA GLN A 405 -20.51 -26.48 11.95
C GLN A 405 -21.81 -25.82 11.49
N LEU A 406 -22.06 -25.70 10.18
CA LEU A 406 -23.32 -25.19 9.64
C LEU A 406 -24.46 -26.22 9.68
N GLU A 407 -24.17 -27.48 9.98
CA GLU A 407 -25.14 -28.59 10.09
C GLU A 407 -26.12 -28.67 8.89
N LEU A 408 -25.62 -28.38 7.69
CA LEU A 408 -26.39 -28.35 6.45
C LEU A 408 -26.76 -29.79 5.98
N PRO A 409 -27.87 -29.94 5.24
CA PRO A 409 -28.16 -31.18 4.55
C PRO A 409 -26.99 -31.63 3.65
N PRO A 410 -26.72 -32.95 3.54
CA PRO A 410 -25.54 -33.44 2.80
C PRO A 410 -25.38 -32.90 1.39
N PRO A 411 -26.45 -32.78 0.54
CA PRO A 411 -26.30 -32.19 -0.80
C PRO A 411 -25.88 -30.71 -0.76
N VAL A 412 -26.45 -29.94 0.15
CA VAL A 412 -26.14 -28.50 0.33
C VAL A 412 -24.71 -28.31 0.85
N SER A 413 -24.32 -29.12 1.85
CA SER A 413 -22.97 -29.14 2.40
C SER A 413 -21.92 -29.47 1.32
N TYR A 414 -22.21 -30.48 0.48
CA TYR A 414 -21.35 -30.84 -0.64
C TYR A 414 -21.25 -29.69 -1.67
N ALA A 415 -22.39 -29.14 -2.09
CA ALA A 415 -22.44 -28.02 -3.04
C ALA A 415 -21.65 -26.80 -2.55
N LEU A 416 -21.83 -26.43 -1.29
CA LEU A 416 -21.05 -25.36 -0.65
C LEU A 416 -19.55 -25.64 -0.72
N HIS A 417 -19.13 -26.83 -0.29
CA HIS A 417 -17.73 -27.20 -0.13
C HIS A 417 -17.00 -27.45 -1.46
N ALA A 418 -17.67 -28.12 -2.42
CA ALA A 418 -17.06 -28.56 -3.67
C ALA A 418 -17.20 -27.56 -4.82
N HIS A 419 -18.18 -26.66 -4.76
CA HIS A 419 -18.50 -25.78 -5.88
C HIS A 419 -18.58 -24.30 -5.50
N LEU A 420 -19.38 -23.93 -4.49
CA LEU A 420 -19.63 -22.51 -4.19
C LEU A 420 -18.39 -21.81 -3.61
N ILE A 421 -17.69 -22.43 -2.64
CA ILE A 421 -16.43 -21.90 -2.09
C ILE A 421 -15.34 -21.80 -3.17
N PRO A 422 -15.10 -22.84 -4.00
CA PRO A 422 -14.21 -22.72 -5.15
C PRO A 422 -14.59 -21.60 -6.12
N ALA A 423 -15.87 -21.41 -6.45
CA ALA A 423 -16.33 -20.34 -7.31
C ALA A 423 -15.99 -18.94 -6.71
N CYS A 424 -16.31 -18.72 -5.43
CA CYS A 424 -15.97 -17.49 -4.74
C CYS A 424 -14.45 -17.24 -4.69
N TYR A 425 -13.65 -18.29 -4.52
CA TYR A 425 -12.20 -18.18 -4.56
C TYR A 425 -11.68 -17.78 -5.94
N LEU A 426 -12.18 -18.37 -7.01
CA LEU A 426 -11.82 -18.01 -8.38
C LEU A 426 -12.18 -16.56 -8.72
N GLU A 427 -13.34 -16.07 -8.28
CA GLU A 427 -13.73 -14.66 -8.42
C GLU A 427 -12.77 -13.72 -7.71
N ARG A 428 -12.36 -14.08 -6.48
CA ARG A 428 -11.35 -13.32 -5.75
C ARG A 428 -10.01 -13.28 -6.49
N VAL A 429 -9.54 -14.41 -7.01
CA VAL A 429 -8.29 -14.48 -7.79
C VAL A 429 -8.42 -13.66 -9.08
N ALA A 430 -9.60 -13.66 -9.72
CA ALA A 430 -9.86 -12.90 -10.93
C ALA A 430 -9.73 -11.37 -10.73
N GLN A 431 -10.00 -10.86 -9.54
CA GLN A 431 -9.90 -9.42 -9.23
C GLN A 431 -8.48 -8.88 -9.29
N ILE A 432 -7.47 -9.72 -9.07
CA ILE A 432 -6.04 -9.35 -9.03
C ILE A 432 -5.29 -9.75 -10.31
N ARG A 433 -5.97 -10.33 -11.30
CA ARG A 433 -5.38 -10.74 -12.60
C ARG A 433 -5.58 -9.66 -13.67
N THR A 434 -4.83 -9.77 -14.76
CA THR A 434 -5.08 -8.98 -15.98
C THR A 434 -6.50 -9.24 -16.52
N VAL A 435 -7.02 -8.33 -17.32
CA VAL A 435 -8.42 -8.39 -17.81
C VAL A 435 -8.74 -9.75 -18.41
N SER A 436 -7.97 -10.24 -19.38
CA SER A 436 -8.19 -11.54 -20.05
C SER A 436 -8.09 -12.73 -19.10
N GLY A 437 -7.08 -12.76 -18.22
CA GLY A 437 -6.92 -13.83 -17.22
C GLY A 437 -8.03 -13.81 -16.17
N GLY A 438 -8.54 -12.64 -15.83
CA GLY A 438 -9.67 -12.46 -14.92
C GLY A 438 -10.99 -12.96 -15.52
N GLU A 439 -11.24 -12.74 -16.81
CA GLU A 439 -12.45 -13.20 -17.52
C GLU A 439 -12.55 -14.73 -17.55
N THR A 440 -11.46 -15.42 -17.84
CA THR A 440 -11.42 -16.89 -17.82
C THR A 440 -11.77 -17.45 -16.44
N LEU A 441 -11.25 -16.84 -15.38
CA LEU A 441 -11.53 -17.28 -14.01
C LEU A 441 -12.98 -16.98 -13.60
N ARG A 442 -13.56 -15.85 -14.02
CA ARG A 442 -14.97 -15.55 -13.76
C ARG A 442 -15.88 -16.51 -14.50
N ALA A 443 -15.59 -16.82 -15.76
CA ALA A 443 -16.34 -17.81 -16.53
C ALA A 443 -16.30 -19.21 -15.89
N LEU A 444 -15.13 -19.61 -15.34
CA LEU A 444 -15.01 -20.86 -14.58
C LEU A 444 -15.81 -20.81 -13.28
N ALA A 445 -15.75 -19.71 -12.54
CA ALA A 445 -16.53 -19.52 -11.32
C ALA A 445 -18.03 -19.60 -11.58
N GLU A 446 -18.50 -18.95 -12.64
CA GLU A 446 -19.91 -18.98 -13.04
C GLU A 446 -20.37 -20.39 -13.42
N ARG A 447 -19.56 -21.11 -14.17
CA ARG A 447 -19.84 -22.52 -14.52
C ARG A 447 -19.96 -23.43 -13.27
N LEU A 448 -19.26 -23.13 -12.19
CA LEU A 448 -19.40 -23.87 -10.93
C LEU A 448 -20.62 -23.44 -10.12
N ARG A 449 -21.00 -22.15 -10.22
CA ARG A 449 -22.06 -21.54 -9.42
C ARG A 449 -23.46 -21.76 -10.02
N THR A 450 -23.64 -21.48 -11.32
CA THR A 450 -24.95 -21.47 -11.97
C THR A 450 -25.75 -22.75 -11.73
N PRO A 451 -25.20 -23.96 -11.91
CA PRO A 451 -25.97 -25.18 -11.71
C PRO A 451 -26.49 -25.41 -10.29
N LEU A 452 -25.93 -24.71 -9.28
CA LEU A 452 -26.36 -24.86 -7.89
C LEU A 452 -27.72 -24.21 -7.61
N PHE A 453 -28.05 -23.16 -8.37
CA PHE A 453 -29.25 -22.34 -8.19
C PHE A 453 -30.32 -22.57 -9.26
N GLU A 454 -30.02 -23.34 -10.31
CA GLU A 454 -30.99 -23.72 -11.33
C GLU A 454 -31.98 -24.78 -10.79
N PRO A 455 -33.17 -24.96 -11.40
CA PRO A 455 -34.14 -25.97 -11.00
C PRO A 455 -33.50 -27.36 -10.89
N GLY A 456 -33.61 -28.00 -9.73
CA GLY A 456 -32.95 -29.26 -9.41
C GLY A 456 -31.52 -29.15 -8.86
N GLY A 457 -30.96 -27.94 -8.78
CA GLY A 457 -29.68 -27.66 -8.13
C GLY A 457 -29.79 -27.74 -6.60
N ALA A 458 -28.68 -28.06 -5.95
CA ALA A 458 -28.65 -28.31 -4.50
C ALA A 458 -29.05 -27.10 -3.63
N LEU A 459 -28.99 -25.88 -4.16
CA LEU A 459 -29.36 -24.64 -3.48
C LEU A 459 -30.66 -24.02 -3.99
N ALA A 460 -31.29 -24.60 -5.03
CA ALA A 460 -32.47 -24.05 -5.69
C ALA A 460 -33.70 -23.97 -4.77
N GLU A 461 -33.87 -24.93 -3.86
CA GLU A 461 -35.01 -25.02 -2.96
C GLU A 461 -34.86 -24.19 -1.67
N LEU A 462 -33.69 -23.58 -1.47
CA LEU A 462 -33.46 -22.70 -0.32
C LEU A 462 -34.13 -21.34 -0.55
N SER A 463 -34.61 -20.73 0.52
CA SER A 463 -35.09 -19.35 0.46
C SER A 463 -33.98 -18.39 0.03
N GLU A 464 -34.32 -17.26 -0.58
CA GLU A 464 -33.37 -16.24 -1.05
C GLU A 464 -32.43 -15.81 0.09
N GLY A 465 -32.96 -15.57 1.30
CA GLY A 465 -32.14 -15.21 2.47
C GLY A 465 -31.14 -16.30 2.87
N GLN A 466 -31.50 -17.61 2.74
CA GLN A 466 -30.58 -18.70 3.00
C GLN A 466 -29.50 -18.81 1.91
N GLN A 467 -29.86 -18.59 0.65
CA GLN A 467 -28.91 -18.54 -0.46
C GLN A 467 -27.91 -17.40 -0.27
N ASP A 468 -28.35 -16.21 0.10
CA ASP A 468 -27.50 -15.05 0.38
C ASP A 468 -26.57 -15.32 1.56
N GLN A 469 -27.07 -15.91 2.63
CA GLN A 469 -26.26 -16.29 3.78
C GLN A 469 -25.16 -17.29 3.40
N LEU A 470 -25.48 -18.33 2.62
CA LEU A 470 -24.50 -19.30 2.16
C LEU A 470 -23.48 -18.69 1.20
N ASN A 471 -23.92 -17.78 0.31
CA ASN A 471 -23.01 -17.03 -0.55
C ASN A 471 -22.03 -16.18 0.25
N GLN A 472 -22.51 -15.51 1.28
CA GLN A 472 -21.65 -14.70 2.16
C GLN A 472 -20.65 -15.58 2.91
N GLN A 473 -21.09 -16.70 3.47
CA GLN A 473 -20.22 -17.67 4.15
C GLN A 473 -19.19 -18.26 3.20
N ALA A 474 -19.59 -18.61 1.96
CA ALA A 474 -18.66 -19.11 0.95
C ALA A 474 -17.56 -18.08 0.61
N LYS A 475 -17.92 -16.80 0.48
CA LYS A 475 -16.97 -15.71 0.27
C LYS A 475 -15.99 -15.59 1.44
N GLU A 476 -16.50 -15.62 2.66
CA GLU A 476 -15.67 -15.54 3.87
C GLU A 476 -14.68 -16.69 3.99
N LEU A 477 -15.12 -17.90 3.71
CA LEU A 477 -14.25 -19.09 3.72
C LEU A 477 -13.24 -19.09 2.57
N ALA A 478 -13.60 -18.58 1.39
CA ALA A 478 -12.69 -18.42 0.26
C ALA A 478 -11.59 -17.38 0.54
N GLU A 479 -11.84 -16.43 1.42
CA GLU A 479 -10.90 -15.36 1.78
C GLU A 479 -9.88 -15.76 2.86
N VAL A 480 -10.07 -16.89 3.53
CA VAL A 480 -9.14 -17.39 4.58
C VAL A 480 -7.75 -17.67 4.01
N PHE A 481 -7.66 -18.23 2.81
CA PHE A 481 -6.36 -18.55 2.21
C PHE A 481 -5.59 -17.30 1.82
N GLN A 482 -4.52 -17.01 2.55
CA GLN A 482 -3.55 -15.97 2.23
C GLN A 482 -2.23 -16.62 1.84
N ARG A 483 -1.69 -16.23 0.69
CA ARG A 483 -0.46 -16.79 0.12
C ARG A 483 0.66 -15.78 -0.05
N SER A 484 0.40 -14.52 0.23
CA SER A 484 1.40 -13.46 0.15
C SER A 484 1.04 -12.31 1.08
N SER A 485 2.07 -11.57 1.51
CA SER A 485 1.96 -10.35 2.29
C SER A 485 1.85 -9.08 1.42
N SER A 486 1.37 -9.21 0.18
CA SER A 486 1.35 -8.12 -0.81
C SER A 486 0.65 -6.83 -0.33
N ASN A 487 -0.31 -6.94 0.59
CA ASN A 487 -0.95 -5.77 1.22
C ASN A 487 0.05 -4.99 2.07
N VAL A 488 0.89 -5.70 2.84
CA VAL A 488 1.93 -5.07 3.66
C VAL A 488 3.03 -4.51 2.78
N GLU A 489 3.45 -5.23 1.74
CA GLU A 489 4.41 -4.74 0.75
C GLU A 489 3.94 -3.45 0.07
N GLY A 490 2.67 -3.39 -0.33
CA GLY A 490 2.05 -2.19 -0.87
C GLY A 490 2.08 -1.02 0.14
N ARG A 491 1.81 -1.30 1.41
CA ARG A 491 1.90 -0.30 2.49
C ARG A 491 3.33 0.15 2.73
N ASN A 492 4.28 -0.77 2.78
CA ASN A 492 5.71 -0.47 2.94
C ASN A 492 6.24 0.38 1.78
N GLY A 493 5.85 0.06 0.55
CA GLY A 493 6.16 0.87 -0.63
C GLY A 493 5.61 2.30 -0.52
N TYR A 494 4.37 2.46 -0.09
CA TYR A 494 3.76 3.76 0.15
C TYR A 494 4.52 4.57 1.21
N LEU A 495 4.86 3.95 2.34
CA LEU A 495 5.62 4.61 3.42
C LEU A 495 7.03 4.98 2.96
N SER A 496 7.70 4.12 2.19
CA SER A 496 9.03 4.39 1.63
C SER A 496 9.01 5.60 0.70
N LEU A 497 8.06 5.67 -0.23
CA LEU A 497 7.90 6.83 -1.12
C LEU A 497 7.64 8.12 -0.33
N ARG A 498 6.80 8.07 0.69
CA ARG A 498 6.55 9.24 1.55
C ARG A 498 7.77 9.64 2.36
N ASN A 499 8.56 8.70 2.86
CA ASN A 499 9.78 8.99 3.59
C ASN A 499 10.82 9.73 2.72
N HIS A 500 10.92 9.36 1.45
CA HIS A 500 11.79 10.05 0.48
C HIS A 500 11.30 11.47 0.14
N GLN A 501 10.00 11.71 0.14
CA GLN A 501 9.40 12.99 -0.24
C GLN A 501 9.20 13.94 0.94
N LEU A 502 8.90 13.42 2.13
CA LEU A 502 8.57 14.18 3.33
C LEU A 502 9.49 13.82 4.49
N ARG A 503 10.18 14.80 5.04
CA ARG A 503 10.92 14.63 6.30
C ARG A 503 9.95 14.48 7.47
N GLY A 504 10.27 13.61 8.43
CA GLY A 504 9.54 13.49 9.69
C GLY A 504 8.47 12.38 9.71
N LEU A 505 8.58 11.38 8.84
CA LEU A 505 7.79 10.16 8.91
C LEU A 505 8.14 9.32 10.15
N ASP A 506 9.33 9.52 10.69
CA ASP A 506 9.85 9.01 11.95
C ASP A 506 9.07 9.51 13.19
N ARG A 507 8.24 10.55 13.04
CA ARG A 507 7.44 11.07 14.16
C ARG A 507 6.25 10.17 14.43
N PRO A 508 6.09 9.63 15.67
CA PRO A 508 5.01 8.69 16.00
C PRO A 508 3.61 9.23 15.67
N ARG A 509 3.37 10.53 15.93
CA ARG A 509 2.07 11.16 15.61
C ARG A 509 1.80 11.16 14.10
N LYS A 510 2.81 11.45 13.25
CA LYS A 510 2.63 11.47 11.80
C LYS A 510 2.31 10.07 11.28
N ARG A 511 3.01 9.07 11.76
CA ARG A 511 2.74 7.66 11.42
C ARG A 511 1.33 7.25 11.85
N ALA A 512 0.96 7.53 13.09
CA ALA A 512 -0.40 7.25 13.60
C ALA A 512 -1.50 7.97 12.78
N CYS A 513 -1.25 9.20 12.32
CA CYS A 513 -2.14 9.93 11.43
C CYS A 513 -2.28 9.22 10.07
N LEU A 514 -1.19 8.78 9.44
CA LEU A 514 -1.21 8.06 8.17
C LEU A 514 -1.89 6.69 8.27
N THR A 515 -1.71 5.99 9.40
CA THR A 515 -2.45 4.74 9.68
C THR A 515 -3.95 5.02 9.83
N ALA A 516 -4.31 6.09 10.55
CA ALA A 516 -5.72 6.49 10.70
C ALA A 516 -6.35 6.85 9.35
N ILE A 517 -5.63 7.57 8.49
CA ILE A 517 -6.08 7.92 7.14
C ILE A 517 -6.29 6.65 6.31
N HIS A 518 -5.35 5.70 6.35
CA HIS A 518 -5.50 4.44 5.65
C HIS A 518 -6.74 3.66 6.11
N ASN A 519 -6.93 3.55 7.41
CA ASN A 519 -8.00 2.75 7.98
C ASN A 519 -9.40 3.38 7.82
N PHE A 520 -9.51 4.71 7.80
CA PHE A 520 -10.80 5.40 7.92
C PHE A 520 -11.12 6.41 6.81
N PHE A 521 -10.13 6.84 6.00
CA PHE A 521 -10.33 7.96 5.05
C PHE A 521 -9.99 7.64 3.60
N LEU A 522 -9.09 6.68 3.31
CA LEU A 522 -8.72 6.34 1.91
C LEU A 522 -9.80 5.57 1.16
N THR A 523 -10.82 5.13 1.85
CA THR A 523 -11.99 4.49 1.26
C THR A 523 -12.70 5.35 0.20
N TYR A 524 -12.49 6.66 0.22
CA TYR A 524 -13.09 7.59 -0.74
C TYR A 524 -12.49 7.53 -2.15
N MET A 525 -11.28 6.99 -2.31
CA MET A 525 -10.55 7.01 -3.60
C MET A 525 -10.70 5.72 -4.44
N ASP A 526 -11.29 4.65 -3.87
CA ASP A 526 -11.44 3.38 -4.58
C ASP A 526 -12.77 2.67 -4.20
N PRO A 527 -13.92 3.14 -4.75
CA PRO A 527 -15.25 2.69 -4.38
C PRO A 527 -15.48 1.16 -4.37
N PRO A 528 -14.96 0.37 -5.32
CA PRO A 528 -15.25 -1.07 -5.37
C PRO A 528 -14.59 -1.90 -4.26
N LYS A 529 -13.46 -1.43 -3.69
CA LYS A 529 -12.73 -2.16 -2.63
C LYS A 529 -13.26 -1.87 -1.22
N ILE A 530 -14.05 -0.85 -1.08
CA ILE A 530 -14.51 -0.24 0.16
C ILE A 530 -15.66 -0.98 0.82
N ALA A 531 -16.55 -1.57 0.06
CA ALA A 531 -17.68 -2.32 0.59
C ALA A 531 -17.28 -3.51 1.48
N ARG A 532 -15.98 -3.81 1.57
CA ARG A 532 -15.43 -4.93 2.34
C ARG A 532 -14.77 -4.52 3.66
N THR A 533 -14.43 -3.24 3.82
CA THR A 533 -13.90 -2.71 5.07
C THR A 533 -15.08 -2.29 5.93
N MET A 534 -15.15 -2.77 7.17
CA MET A 534 -16.11 -2.43 8.22
C MET A 534 -16.99 -1.22 7.82
N SER A 535 -18.17 -1.44 7.23
CA SER A 535 -19.16 -0.49 6.73
C SER A 535 -18.76 1.00 6.88
N CYS A 536 -17.82 1.45 6.06
CA CYS A 536 -17.40 2.84 6.09
C CYS A 536 -18.38 3.64 5.25
N ASP A 537 -19.34 4.21 5.92
CA ASP A 537 -20.31 5.13 5.34
C ASP A 537 -19.59 6.41 4.88
N SER A 538 -19.91 6.90 3.70
CA SER A 538 -19.43 8.19 3.14
C SER A 538 -19.64 9.38 4.08
N SER A 539 -20.46 9.22 5.12
CA SER A 539 -20.64 10.16 6.23
C SER A 539 -19.38 10.37 7.09
N GLN A 540 -18.35 9.51 7.02
CA GLN A 540 -17.16 9.61 7.90
C GLN A 540 -16.27 10.82 7.61
N ALA A 541 -16.13 11.23 6.35
CA ALA A 541 -15.44 12.48 6.03
C ALA A 541 -16.15 13.70 6.62
N PHE A 542 -17.50 13.66 6.72
CA PHE A 542 -18.30 14.68 7.40
C PHE A 542 -18.19 14.60 8.93
N ARG A 543 -18.00 13.41 9.51
CA ARG A 543 -17.77 13.24 10.96
C ARG A 543 -16.42 13.81 11.38
N LEU A 544 -15.38 13.64 10.57
CA LEU A 544 -14.08 14.28 10.83
C LEU A 544 -14.22 15.80 10.95
N HIS A 545 -15.02 16.43 10.08
CA HIS A 545 -15.26 17.87 10.16
C HIS A 545 -15.91 18.29 11.50
N ALA A 546 -16.86 17.49 12.02
CA ALA A 546 -17.48 17.75 13.31
C ALA A 546 -16.45 17.59 14.46
N TYR A 547 -15.54 16.63 14.34
CA TYR A 547 -14.49 16.35 15.32
C TYR A 547 -13.40 17.43 15.35
N ILE A 548 -13.04 18.01 14.19
CA ILE A 548 -12.02 19.05 14.07
C ILE A 548 -12.56 20.46 14.41
N ARG A 549 -13.88 20.60 14.66
CA ARG A 549 -14.51 21.88 15.04
C ARG A 549 -13.81 22.68 16.16
N PRO A 550 -13.20 22.05 17.19
CA PRO A 550 -12.52 22.80 18.25
C PRO A 550 -11.14 23.35 17.89
N VAL A 551 -10.64 23.18 16.67
CA VAL A 551 -9.34 23.71 16.26
C VAL A 551 -9.35 25.23 16.39
N LYS A 552 -8.67 25.73 17.41
CA LYS A 552 -8.51 27.18 17.63
C LYS A 552 -7.62 27.77 16.54
N TRP A 553 -8.22 28.43 15.58
CA TRP A 553 -7.53 29.11 14.50
C TRP A 553 -6.88 30.38 15.00
N ARG A 554 -5.59 30.59 14.69
CA ARG A 554 -5.02 31.93 14.70
C ARG A 554 -5.49 32.61 13.42
N THR A 555 -6.55 33.39 13.51
CA THR A 555 -6.92 34.34 12.45
C THR A 555 -6.04 35.58 12.61
N ARG A 556 -5.55 36.14 11.49
CA ARG A 556 -4.91 37.45 11.48
C ARG A 556 -5.92 38.54 11.81
#